data_4adb6f475c3f6d6a2f781c0f39f3260d
#
_entry.id   4adb6f475c3f6d6a2f781c0f39f3260d
#
_cell.length_a   1.000
_cell.length_b   1.000
_cell.length_c   1.000
_cell.angle_alpha   90.00
_cell.angle_beta   90.00
_cell.angle_gamma   90.00
#
_symmetry.space_group_name_H-M   'P 1'
#
loop_
_entity.id
_entity.type
_entity.pdbx_description
1 polymer ?
#
loop_
_entity_poly.entity_id
_entity_poly.type
_entity_poly.pdbx_seq_one_letter_code
_entity_poly.pdbx_strand_id
1 'polypeptide(L)'
;RDSRGHRFHHPESVRITSPANYLQDLRGAHVLADFAERRELISKRVAELATLQEGTAIVPPSLLDEVTALVEWPVPLVCSFEERFLDVPQEALIITMQDNQKYFCLLDADGKLLPRFITVANIESKDPAQIISGNEKVVRPRLTDAEFFFKQDKKQKLETFNLRLQNVVFQAQLGSVFDKAERVSKLAAFIAPR
;
A
#
# COMPACT_ATOMS: atom_id res chain seq x y z
N ARG A 1 12.35 31.15 -17.24
CA ARG A 1 11.45 30.97 -16.07
C ARG A 1 12.21 30.17 -15.03
N ASP A 2 11.90 30.41 -13.75
CA ASP A 2 12.51 29.68 -12.66
C ASP A 2 11.53 28.61 -12.13
N SER A 3 12.06 27.42 -11.83
CA SER A 3 11.39 26.30 -11.17
C SER A 3 12.11 25.97 -9.86
N ARG A 4 11.71 24.93 -9.19
CA ARG A 4 12.39 24.43 -8.00
C ARG A 4 12.86 23.02 -8.22
N GLY A 5 14.06 22.71 -7.69
CA GLY A 5 14.57 21.36 -7.60
C GLY A 5 14.04 20.62 -6.39
N HIS A 6 14.55 19.42 -6.17
CA HIS A 6 14.19 18.61 -5.00
C HIS A 6 14.57 19.31 -3.71
N ARG A 7 13.62 19.36 -2.77
CA ARG A 7 13.70 20.15 -1.53
C ARG A 7 15.00 19.97 -0.74
N PHE A 8 15.54 18.75 -0.70
CA PHE A 8 16.73 18.42 0.08
C PHE A 8 17.99 18.22 -0.76
N HIS A 9 17.87 17.78 -2.02
CA HIS A 9 19.01 17.53 -2.89
C HIS A 9 19.42 18.76 -3.70
N HIS A 10 18.46 19.64 -4.01
CA HIS A 10 18.68 20.86 -4.77
C HIS A 10 17.70 21.95 -4.31
N PRO A 11 17.94 22.58 -3.13
CA PRO A 11 17.03 23.56 -2.54
C PRO A 11 16.98 24.89 -3.31
N GLU A 12 17.96 25.14 -4.21
CA GLU A 12 18.05 26.33 -5.02
C GLU A 12 17.01 26.34 -6.15
N SER A 13 16.78 27.52 -6.75
CA SER A 13 15.95 27.63 -7.94
C SER A 13 16.67 27.09 -9.18
N VAL A 14 15.91 26.42 -10.04
CA VAL A 14 16.36 25.89 -11.32
C VAL A 14 15.91 26.82 -12.44
N ARG A 15 16.85 27.45 -13.14
CA ARG A 15 16.53 28.34 -14.25
C ARG A 15 16.30 27.55 -15.53
N ILE A 16 15.05 27.54 -15.98
CA ILE A 16 14.66 26.90 -17.25
C ILE A 16 14.83 27.91 -18.37
N THR A 17 15.80 27.68 -19.23
CA THR A 17 16.15 28.57 -20.34
C THR A 17 15.34 28.28 -21.60
N SER A 18 14.96 27.01 -21.81
CA SER A 18 14.17 26.56 -22.96
C SER A 18 13.17 25.47 -22.55
N PRO A 19 11.97 25.41 -23.16
CA PRO A 19 11.06 24.28 -22.96
C PRO A 19 11.68 22.92 -23.32
N ALA A 20 12.58 22.89 -24.30
CA ALA A 20 13.27 21.66 -24.72
C ALA A 20 14.17 21.07 -23.62
N ASN A 21 14.69 21.90 -22.72
CA ASN A 21 15.59 21.48 -21.65
C ASN A 21 14.86 21.22 -20.33
N TYR A 22 13.54 21.47 -20.27
CA TYR A 22 12.77 21.44 -19.02
C TYR A 22 12.96 20.15 -18.22
N LEU A 23 12.78 19.00 -18.85
CA LEU A 23 12.89 17.69 -18.19
C LEU A 23 14.34 17.39 -17.75
N GLN A 24 15.32 17.77 -18.57
CA GLN A 24 16.73 17.56 -18.26
C GLN A 24 17.21 18.47 -17.12
N ASP A 25 16.82 19.74 -17.15
CA ASP A 25 17.18 20.72 -16.10
C ASP A 25 16.61 20.28 -14.75
N LEU A 26 15.35 19.81 -14.70
CA LEU A 26 14.73 19.29 -13.49
C LEU A 26 15.36 17.98 -13.02
N ARG A 27 15.69 17.09 -13.94
CA ARG A 27 16.41 15.83 -13.60
C ARG A 27 17.77 16.13 -12.95
N GLY A 28 18.51 17.11 -13.47
CA GLY A 28 19.77 17.60 -12.85
C GLY A 28 19.57 18.14 -11.45
N ALA A 29 18.38 18.57 -11.13
CA ALA A 29 17.95 19.05 -9.80
C ALA A 29 17.19 18.01 -8.97
N HIS A 30 17.36 16.71 -9.29
CA HIS A 30 16.71 15.56 -8.61
C HIS A 30 15.17 15.59 -8.65
N VAL A 31 14.61 15.99 -9.79
CA VAL A 31 13.15 15.91 -10.04
C VAL A 31 12.91 15.22 -11.36
N LEU A 32 12.29 14.03 -11.31
CA LEU A 32 11.78 13.34 -12.50
C LEU A 32 10.37 13.86 -12.78
N ALA A 33 10.25 14.88 -13.62
CA ALA A 33 8.99 15.58 -13.85
C ALA A 33 8.01 14.75 -14.71
N ASP A 34 8.50 13.91 -15.61
CA ASP A 34 7.66 13.04 -16.44
C ASP A 34 7.07 11.90 -15.59
N PHE A 35 5.73 11.85 -15.56
CA PHE A 35 5.00 10.86 -14.76
C PHE A 35 5.20 9.44 -15.29
N ALA A 36 5.15 9.26 -16.61
CA ALA A 36 5.25 7.93 -17.21
C ALA A 36 6.65 7.34 -16.99
N GLU A 37 7.69 8.14 -17.18
CA GLU A 37 9.07 7.75 -16.90
C GLU A 37 9.27 7.39 -15.42
N ARG A 38 8.75 8.20 -14.51
CA ARG A 38 8.85 7.97 -13.06
C ARG A 38 8.12 6.70 -12.65
N ARG A 39 6.93 6.45 -13.21
CA ARG A 39 6.14 5.24 -13.00
C ARG A 39 6.87 3.99 -13.46
N GLU A 40 7.43 4.02 -14.65
CA GLU A 40 8.21 2.91 -15.21
C GLU A 40 9.44 2.61 -14.35
N LEU A 41 10.17 3.64 -13.93
CA LEU A 41 11.33 3.53 -13.06
C LEU A 41 10.97 2.87 -11.71
N ILE A 42 9.87 3.29 -11.06
CA ILE A 42 9.41 2.68 -9.81
C ILE A 42 9.06 1.21 -10.05
N SER A 43 8.25 0.91 -11.06
CA SER A 43 7.83 -0.46 -11.37
C SER A 43 9.02 -1.39 -11.61
N LYS A 44 9.99 -0.95 -12.42
CA LYS A 44 11.21 -1.70 -12.72
C LYS A 44 12.03 -1.95 -11.45
N ARG A 45 12.33 -0.90 -10.67
CA ARG A 45 13.15 -1.03 -9.46
C ARG A 45 12.49 -1.88 -8.37
N VAL A 46 11.16 -1.77 -8.23
CA VAL A 46 10.39 -2.62 -7.31
C VAL A 46 10.49 -4.09 -7.72
N ALA A 47 10.36 -4.40 -9.01
CA ALA A 47 10.51 -5.77 -9.52
C ALA A 47 11.94 -6.32 -9.33
N GLU A 48 12.96 -5.52 -9.61
CA GLU A 48 14.37 -5.88 -9.39
C GLU A 48 14.63 -6.21 -7.90
N LEU A 49 14.17 -5.34 -6.99
CA LEU A 49 14.31 -5.56 -5.55
C LEU A 49 13.55 -6.79 -5.07
N ALA A 50 12.33 -7.03 -5.57
CA ALA A 50 11.56 -8.22 -5.24
C ALA A 50 12.29 -9.51 -5.66
N THR A 51 12.87 -9.51 -6.86
CA THR A 51 13.68 -10.65 -7.35
C THR A 51 14.90 -10.93 -6.47
N LEU A 52 15.58 -9.87 -6.00
CA LEU A 52 16.71 -10.01 -5.06
C LEU A 52 16.28 -10.57 -3.69
N GLN A 53 14.99 -10.48 -3.36
CA GLN A 53 14.42 -11.05 -2.15
C GLN A 53 13.78 -12.44 -2.40
N GLU A 54 14.05 -13.07 -3.56
CA GLU A 54 13.48 -14.35 -3.98
C GLU A 54 11.94 -14.33 -4.02
N GLY A 55 11.37 -13.17 -4.34
CA GLY A 55 9.93 -12.93 -4.34
C GLY A 55 9.42 -12.17 -5.55
N THR A 56 8.10 -11.99 -5.59
CA THR A 56 7.39 -11.17 -6.57
C THR A 56 6.60 -10.08 -5.85
N ALA A 57 6.71 -8.84 -6.32
CA ALA A 57 5.98 -7.72 -5.73
C ALA A 57 4.53 -7.67 -6.21
N ILE A 58 3.60 -7.42 -5.30
CA ILE A 58 2.21 -7.09 -5.63
C ILE A 58 2.16 -5.60 -5.99
N VAL A 59 1.97 -5.30 -7.27
CA VAL A 59 1.99 -3.92 -7.80
C VAL A 59 0.66 -3.60 -8.48
N PRO A 60 -0.43 -3.32 -7.73
CA PRO A 60 -1.68 -2.88 -8.31
C PRO A 60 -1.47 -1.58 -9.09
N PRO A 61 -2.04 -1.42 -10.30
CA PRO A 61 -1.86 -0.21 -11.11
C PRO A 61 -2.22 1.08 -10.37
N SER A 62 -3.32 1.06 -9.60
CA SER A 62 -3.78 2.21 -8.81
C SER A 62 -2.79 2.61 -7.71
N LEU A 63 -2.21 1.62 -7.01
CA LEU A 63 -1.19 1.87 -6.00
C LEU A 63 0.09 2.43 -6.62
N LEU A 64 0.52 1.86 -7.75
CA LEU A 64 1.69 2.35 -8.47
C LEU A 64 1.50 3.80 -8.92
N ASP A 65 0.32 4.13 -9.46
CA ASP A 65 0.00 5.49 -9.91
C ASP A 65 -0.01 6.48 -8.72
N GLU A 66 -0.60 6.08 -7.59
CA GLU A 66 -0.61 6.89 -6.36
C GLU A 66 0.82 7.13 -5.84
N VAL A 67 1.63 6.08 -5.70
CA VAL A 67 3.03 6.18 -5.25
C VAL A 67 3.82 7.07 -6.21
N THR A 68 3.61 6.92 -7.53
CA THR A 68 4.26 7.75 -8.55
C THR A 68 3.92 9.24 -8.38
N ALA A 69 2.68 9.55 -8.00
CA ALA A 69 2.26 10.94 -7.76
C ALA A 69 2.84 11.53 -6.46
N LEU A 70 3.17 10.69 -5.47
CA LEU A 70 3.68 11.14 -4.17
C LEU A 70 5.18 11.46 -4.16
N VAL A 71 5.95 10.95 -5.13
CA VAL A 71 7.41 11.09 -5.15
C VAL A 71 7.88 11.76 -6.43
N GLU A 72 8.93 12.58 -6.35
CA GLU A 72 9.57 13.22 -7.48
C GLU A 72 10.98 12.66 -7.77
N TRP A 73 11.59 12.00 -6.76
CA TRP A 73 12.87 11.31 -6.86
C TRP A 73 12.79 9.94 -6.18
N PRO A 74 12.22 8.92 -6.86
CA PRO A 74 11.88 7.65 -6.24
C PRO A 74 13.09 6.80 -5.89
N VAL A 75 13.18 6.39 -4.63
CA VAL A 75 14.18 5.47 -4.11
C VAL A 75 13.47 4.32 -3.38
N PRO A 76 13.20 3.20 -4.04
CA PRO A 76 12.62 2.02 -3.41
C PRO A 76 13.60 1.37 -2.43
N LEU A 77 13.10 0.97 -1.26
CA LEU A 77 13.84 0.34 -0.18
C LEU A 77 13.08 -0.87 0.33
N VAL A 78 13.81 -1.97 0.61
CA VAL A 78 13.25 -3.18 1.22
C VAL A 78 13.23 -3.00 2.73
N CYS A 79 12.07 -3.28 3.32
CA CYS A 79 11.83 -3.30 4.77
C CYS A 79 11.31 -4.68 5.16
N SER A 80 11.32 -4.98 6.46
CA SER A 80 10.86 -6.25 7.03
C SER A 80 9.86 -6.04 8.16
N PHE A 81 9.16 -7.11 8.50
CA PHE A 81 8.35 -7.20 9.71
C PHE A 81 8.51 -8.59 10.34
N GLU A 82 8.04 -8.75 11.57
CA GLU A 82 8.20 -9.99 12.31
C GLU A 82 7.36 -11.12 11.71
N GLU A 83 7.96 -12.30 11.49
CA GLU A 83 7.31 -13.48 10.89
C GLU A 83 6.04 -13.93 11.64
N ARG A 84 5.94 -13.67 12.94
CA ARG A 84 4.75 -14.00 13.74
C ARG A 84 3.45 -13.43 13.18
N PHE A 85 3.52 -12.32 12.44
CA PHE A 85 2.34 -11.73 11.82
C PHE A 85 1.80 -12.57 10.66
N LEU A 86 2.60 -13.45 10.07
CA LEU A 86 2.16 -14.35 8.99
C LEU A 86 1.11 -15.39 9.45
N ASP A 87 0.85 -15.51 10.75
CA ASP A 87 -0.27 -16.28 11.30
C ASP A 87 -1.63 -15.61 11.02
N VAL A 88 -1.64 -14.32 10.68
CA VAL A 88 -2.82 -13.57 10.24
C VAL A 88 -3.05 -13.82 8.75
N PRO A 89 -4.30 -13.92 8.26
CA PRO A 89 -4.56 -14.05 6.84
C PRO A 89 -3.83 -12.98 6.03
N GLN A 90 -3.08 -13.41 5.01
CA GLN A 90 -2.23 -12.51 4.23
C GLN A 90 -3.02 -11.37 3.58
N GLU A 91 -4.29 -11.60 3.22
CA GLU A 91 -5.16 -10.59 2.62
C GLU A 91 -5.35 -9.39 3.54
N ALA A 92 -5.51 -9.63 4.85
CA ALA A 92 -5.66 -8.58 5.84
C ALA A 92 -4.36 -7.78 6.01
N LEU A 93 -3.21 -8.45 6.00
CA LEU A 93 -1.90 -7.80 6.07
C LEU A 93 -1.60 -6.97 4.82
N ILE A 94 -1.87 -7.52 3.63
CA ILE A 94 -1.67 -6.86 2.34
C ILE A 94 -2.51 -5.58 2.26
N ILE A 95 -3.81 -5.65 2.56
CA ILE A 95 -4.69 -4.48 2.57
C ILE A 95 -4.18 -3.43 3.56
N THR A 96 -3.80 -3.84 4.77
CA THR A 96 -3.26 -2.93 5.78
C THR A 96 -2.01 -2.19 5.30
N MET A 97 -1.09 -2.88 4.64
CA MET A 97 0.15 -2.29 4.15
C MET A 97 -0.06 -1.45 2.90
N GLN A 98 -0.92 -1.86 1.97
CA GLN A 98 -1.17 -1.15 0.73
C GLN A 98 -2.05 0.09 0.92
N ASP A 99 -3.19 -0.05 1.60
CA ASP A 99 -4.18 1.03 1.71
C ASP A 99 -3.71 2.12 2.67
N ASN A 100 -3.08 1.74 3.79
CA ASN A 100 -2.70 2.71 4.81
C ASN A 100 -1.29 3.28 4.62
N GLN A 101 -0.34 2.49 4.10
CA GLN A 101 1.08 2.85 4.07
C GLN A 101 1.66 2.93 2.65
N LYS A 102 0.93 2.53 1.62
CA LYS A 102 1.35 2.55 0.21
C LYS A 102 2.59 1.69 -0.06
N TYR A 103 2.72 0.58 0.67
CA TYR A 103 3.83 -0.37 0.51
C TYR A 103 3.51 -1.42 -0.55
N PHE A 104 4.52 -1.89 -1.26
CA PHE A 104 4.44 -3.05 -2.14
C PHE A 104 4.81 -4.31 -1.38
N CYS A 105 3.85 -5.21 -1.17
CA CYS A 105 4.06 -6.48 -0.50
C CYS A 105 4.76 -7.48 -1.41
N LEU A 106 5.53 -8.41 -0.83
CA LEU A 106 6.25 -9.45 -1.57
C LEU A 106 5.61 -10.82 -1.32
N LEU A 107 5.46 -11.60 -2.39
CA LEU A 107 5.03 -13.00 -2.33
C LEU A 107 6.18 -13.91 -2.73
N ASP A 108 6.23 -15.10 -2.13
CA ASP A 108 7.11 -16.18 -2.56
C ASP A 108 6.61 -16.88 -3.84
N ALA A 109 7.30 -17.94 -4.27
CA ALA A 109 6.94 -18.73 -5.46
C ALA A 109 5.59 -19.47 -5.32
N ASP A 110 5.15 -19.74 -4.10
CA ASP A 110 3.87 -20.38 -3.79
C ASP A 110 2.71 -19.39 -3.63
N GLY A 111 2.98 -18.09 -3.80
CA GLY A 111 2.00 -17.01 -3.64
C GLY A 111 1.70 -16.66 -2.18
N LYS A 112 2.57 -17.05 -1.23
CA LYS A 112 2.46 -16.69 0.17
C LYS A 112 3.20 -15.40 0.46
N LEU A 113 2.66 -14.61 1.38
CA LEU A 113 3.26 -13.35 1.80
C LEU A 113 4.61 -13.59 2.47
N LEU A 114 5.65 -12.91 1.97
CA LEU A 114 6.95 -12.83 2.64
C LEU A 114 6.90 -11.78 3.75
N PRO A 115 7.68 -11.94 4.84
CA PRO A 115 7.75 -10.95 5.93
C PRO A 115 8.59 -9.72 5.51
N ARG A 116 8.35 -9.25 4.29
CA ARG A 116 9.08 -8.14 3.64
C ARG A 116 8.13 -7.31 2.79
N PHE A 117 8.44 -6.04 2.68
CA PHE A 117 7.72 -5.10 1.82
C PHE A 117 8.68 -4.06 1.24
N ILE A 118 8.25 -3.39 0.18
CA ILE A 118 9.02 -2.31 -0.43
C ILE A 118 8.28 -0.99 -0.21
N THR A 119 8.98 -0.02 0.37
CA THR A 119 8.57 1.39 0.42
C THR A 119 9.30 2.18 -0.66
N VAL A 120 8.71 3.29 -1.12
CA VAL A 120 9.38 4.21 -2.05
C VAL A 120 9.61 5.54 -1.34
N ALA A 121 10.86 5.79 -0.98
CA ALA A 121 11.26 7.07 -0.43
C ALA A 121 11.37 8.14 -1.54
N ASN A 122 11.11 9.39 -1.18
CA ASN A 122 11.34 10.54 -2.06
C ASN A 122 12.70 11.19 -1.80
N ILE A 123 13.71 10.42 -1.48
CA ILE A 123 15.04 10.94 -1.17
C ILE A 123 16.10 9.85 -1.31
N GLU A 124 17.22 10.20 -1.89
CA GLU A 124 18.44 9.40 -1.83
C GLU A 124 19.18 9.72 -0.52
N SER A 125 18.87 8.94 0.51
CA SER A 125 19.39 9.18 1.85
C SER A 125 20.86 8.80 1.99
N LYS A 126 21.60 9.58 2.78
CA LYS A 126 22.95 9.23 3.22
C LYS A 126 22.95 8.06 4.20
N ASP A 127 21.83 7.80 4.87
CA ASP A 127 21.61 6.69 5.80
C ASP A 127 20.24 6.03 5.51
N PRO A 128 20.16 5.14 4.52
CA PRO A 128 18.91 4.44 4.19
C PRO A 128 18.38 3.60 5.35
N ALA A 129 19.24 3.14 6.26
CA ALA A 129 18.83 2.31 7.41
C ALA A 129 17.86 3.04 8.32
N GLN A 130 17.97 4.37 8.45
CA GLN A 130 17.02 5.17 9.24
C GLN A 130 15.62 5.19 8.59
N ILE A 131 15.56 5.27 7.26
CA ILE A 131 14.28 5.23 6.55
C ILE A 131 13.65 3.84 6.70
N ILE A 132 14.42 2.78 6.51
CA ILE A 132 13.96 1.39 6.69
C ILE A 132 13.42 1.20 8.10
N SER A 133 14.22 1.49 9.14
CA SER A 133 13.80 1.37 10.54
C SER A 133 12.56 2.21 10.86
N GLY A 134 12.45 3.41 10.28
CA GLY A 134 11.26 4.26 10.42
C GLY A 134 10.00 3.60 9.89
N ASN A 135 10.05 3.03 8.68
CA ASN A 135 8.91 2.35 8.06
C ASN A 135 8.54 1.05 8.80
N GLU A 136 9.53 0.26 9.24
CA GLU A 136 9.31 -0.93 10.06
C GLU A 136 8.63 -0.60 11.41
N LYS A 137 9.00 0.52 12.04
CA LYS A 137 8.35 1.01 13.26
C LYS A 137 6.91 1.45 13.03
N VAL A 138 6.59 1.99 11.85
CA VAL A 138 5.22 2.43 11.50
C VAL A 138 4.33 1.25 11.16
N VAL A 139 4.83 0.23 10.46
CA VAL A 139 4.01 -0.93 10.06
C VAL A 139 3.68 -1.82 11.26
N ARG A 140 4.60 -2.00 12.20
CA ARG A 140 4.44 -2.91 13.34
C ARG A 140 3.16 -2.71 14.15
N PRO A 141 2.77 -1.50 14.61
CA PRO A 141 1.51 -1.30 15.31
C PRO A 141 0.30 -1.68 14.46
N ARG A 142 0.31 -1.41 13.17
CA ARG A 142 -0.76 -1.74 12.23
C ARG A 142 -0.96 -3.26 12.11
N LEU A 143 0.14 -4.00 11.97
CA LEU A 143 0.09 -5.47 11.93
C LEU A 143 -0.30 -6.06 13.31
N THR A 144 0.10 -5.42 14.40
CA THR A 144 -0.33 -5.80 15.76
C THR A 144 -1.83 -5.62 15.93
N ASP A 145 -2.40 -4.54 15.43
CA ASP A 145 -3.86 -4.31 15.45
C ASP A 145 -4.58 -5.38 14.61
N ALA A 146 -4.07 -5.67 13.40
CA ALA A 146 -4.63 -6.72 12.55
C ALA A 146 -4.59 -8.09 13.24
N GLU A 147 -3.48 -8.46 13.87
CA GLU A 147 -3.33 -9.69 14.65
C GLU A 147 -4.32 -9.74 15.82
N PHE A 148 -4.46 -8.64 16.55
CA PHE A 148 -5.38 -8.54 17.67
C PHE A 148 -6.83 -8.74 17.23
N PHE A 149 -7.29 -8.04 16.20
CA PHE A 149 -8.66 -8.16 15.69
C PHE A 149 -8.93 -9.56 15.14
N PHE A 150 -8.01 -10.13 14.37
CA PHE A 150 -8.13 -11.50 13.88
C PHE A 150 -8.29 -12.52 15.02
N LYS A 151 -7.46 -12.40 16.07
CA LYS A 151 -7.57 -13.27 17.25
C LYS A 151 -8.86 -13.07 18.03
N GLN A 152 -9.39 -11.83 18.09
CA GLN A 152 -10.68 -11.54 18.74
C GLN A 152 -11.85 -12.13 17.94
N ASP A 153 -11.84 -11.97 16.62
CA ASP A 153 -12.90 -12.47 15.75
C ASP A 153 -13.00 -14.01 15.80
N LYS A 154 -11.87 -14.70 15.93
CA LYS A 154 -11.84 -16.17 16.10
C LYS A 154 -12.46 -16.66 17.42
N LYS A 155 -12.65 -15.83 18.42
CA LYS A 155 -13.22 -16.24 19.71
C LYS A 155 -14.72 -16.47 19.66
N GLN A 156 -15.41 -15.96 18.65
CA GLN A 156 -16.86 -16.02 18.50
C GLN A 156 -17.23 -16.57 17.12
N LYS A 157 -18.36 -17.26 17.06
CA LYS A 157 -18.93 -17.69 15.78
C LYS A 157 -19.48 -16.49 15.01
N LEU A 158 -19.39 -16.52 13.69
CA LEU A 158 -19.85 -15.44 12.81
C LEU A 158 -21.34 -15.10 13.05
N GLU A 159 -22.18 -16.12 13.31
CA GLU A 159 -23.61 -15.96 13.55
C GLU A 159 -23.90 -15.10 14.80
N THR A 160 -22.99 -15.11 15.77
CA THR A 160 -23.13 -14.29 17.00
C THR A 160 -23.05 -12.79 16.68
N PHE A 161 -22.25 -12.41 15.66
CA PHE A 161 -22.15 -11.03 15.20
C PHE A 161 -23.40 -10.56 14.46
N ASN A 162 -24.13 -11.48 13.83
CA ASN A 162 -25.32 -11.17 13.06
C ASN A 162 -26.38 -10.44 13.91
N LEU A 163 -26.58 -10.87 15.16
CA LEU A 163 -27.54 -10.22 16.07
C LEU A 163 -27.21 -8.75 16.36
N ARG A 164 -25.93 -8.39 16.36
CA ARG A 164 -25.50 -6.99 16.58
C ARG A 164 -25.89 -6.06 15.44
N LEU A 165 -26.11 -6.60 14.24
CA LEU A 165 -26.54 -5.85 13.06
C LEU A 165 -27.96 -5.26 13.21
N GLN A 166 -28.76 -5.73 14.18
CA GLN A 166 -30.06 -5.14 14.51
C GLN A 166 -29.95 -3.69 14.98
N ASN A 167 -28.81 -3.33 15.58
CA ASN A 167 -28.55 -1.98 16.08
C ASN A 167 -27.90 -1.06 15.02
N VAL A 168 -27.62 -1.57 13.82
CA VAL A 168 -27.01 -0.81 12.73
C VAL A 168 -28.09 -0.45 11.72
N VAL A 169 -28.44 0.83 11.64
CA VAL A 169 -29.43 1.33 10.68
C VAL A 169 -28.90 1.19 9.27
N PHE A 170 -29.63 0.45 8.41
CA PHE A 170 -29.32 0.40 6.98
C PHE A 170 -29.92 1.61 6.26
N GLN A 171 -31.22 1.83 6.45
CA GLN A 171 -31.94 2.96 5.91
C GLN A 171 -33.26 3.09 6.70
N ALA A 172 -33.68 4.33 7.02
CA ALA A 172 -34.81 4.59 7.94
C ALA A 172 -36.11 3.84 7.55
N GLN A 173 -36.40 3.70 6.24
CA GLN A 173 -37.61 3.03 5.76
C GLN A 173 -37.40 1.52 5.48
N LEU A 174 -36.16 1.04 5.43
CA LEU A 174 -35.81 -0.34 5.10
C LEU A 174 -35.29 -1.14 6.30
N GLY A 175 -35.19 -0.50 7.46
CA GLY A 175 -34.79 -1.11 8.70
C GLY A 175 -33.27 -1.21 8.92
N SER A 176 -32.87 -2.20 9.68
CA SER A 176 -31.47 -2.44 10.07
C SER A 176 -30.67 -3.21 8.99
N VAL A 177 -29.36 -3.29 9.18
CA VAL A 177 -28.48 -4.16 8.36
C VAL A 177 -28.87 -5.63 8.57
N PHE A 178 -29.35 -6.02 9.77
CA PHE A 178 -29.90 -7.36 10.01
C PHE A 178 -31.10 -7.64 9.11
N ASP A 179 -32.08 -6.72 9.02
CA ASP A 179 -33.26 -6.88 8.16
C ASP A 179 -32.86 -6.98 6.68
N LYS A 180 -31.81 -6.24 6.27
CA LYS A 180 -31.24 -6.38 4.92
C LYS A 180 -30.64 -7.78 4.72
N ALA A 181 -29.83 -8.28 5.67
CA ALA A 181 -29.21 -9.59 5.59
C ALA A 181 -30.25 -10.71 5.47
N GLU A 182 -31.35 -10.62 6.24
CA GLU A 182 -32.49 -11.54 6.14
C GLU A 182 -33.14 -11.57 4.75
N ARG A 183 -33.36 -10.38 4.16
CA ARG A 183 -33.91 -10.28 2.79
C ARG A 183 -32.96 -10.86 1.76
N VAL A 184 -31.65 -10.59 1.88
CA VAL A 184 -30.62 -11.13 0.99
C VAL A 184 -30.54 -12.65 1.12
N SER A 185 -30.59 -13.20 2.32
CA SER A 185 -30.58 -14.64 2.57
C SER A 185 -31.75 -15.35 1.91
N LYS A 186 -32.96 -14.79 2.02
CA LYS A 186 -34.18 -15.36 1.34
C LYS A 186 -34.05 -15.32 -0.17
N LEU A 187 -33.53 -14.23 -0.74
CA LEU A 187 -33.31 -14.10 -2.17
C LEU A 187 -32.23 -15.09 -2.66
N ALA A 188 -31.14 -15.23 -1.93
CA ALA A 188 -30.06 -16.17 -2.27
C ALA A 188 -30.57 -17.61 -2.26
N ALA A 189 -31.33 -18.00 -1.24
CA ALA A 189 -31.96 -19.32 -1.15
C ALA A 189 -32.94 -19.59 -2.30
N PHE A 190 -33.62 -18.56 -2.81
CA PHE A 190 -34.53 -18.68 -3.96
C PHE A 190 -33.78 -18.83 -5.29
N ILE A 191 -32.64 -18.16 -5.45
CA ILE A 191 -31.86 -18.13 -6.70
C ILE A 191 -30.95 -19.33 -6.84
N ALA A 192 -30.32 -19.78 -5.74
CA ALA A 192 -29.29 -20.83 -5.74
C ALA A 192 -29.72 -22.18 -6.32
N PRO A 193 -31.00 -22.65 -6.22
CA PRO A 193 -31.44 -23.92 -6.80
C PRO A 193 -31.71 -23.86 -8.31
N ARG A 194 -31.59 -22.69 -8.96
CA ARG A 194 -31.86 -22.48 -10.37
C ARG A 194 -30.58 -22.37 -11.20
#